data_1919f5e4ce819df259aa0a52b8ba6896
#
_entry.id   1919f5e4ce819df259aa0a52b8ba6896
#
_cell.length_a   1.000
_cell.length_b   1.000
_cell.length_c   1.000
_cell.angle_alpha   90.00
_cell.angle_beta   90.00
_cell.angle_gamma   90.00
#
_symmetry.space_group_name_H-M   'P 1'
#
loop_
_entity.id
_entity.type
_entity.pdbx_description
1 polymer ?
#
loop_
_entity_poly.entity_id
_entity_poly.type
_entity_poly.pdbx_seq_one_letter_code
_entity_poly.pdbx_strand_id
1 'polypeptide(L)' 'MALRLRYHHLGIPTTEEFSGSLYLPALKMTVSDHMATPYGIQWMRFDDDCTFPELVKRLPHVAFEATTPPFLSS' A
#
# COMPACT_ATOMS: atom_id res chain seq x y z
N MET A 1 16.39 -15.30 15.67
CA MET A 1 15.21 -15.42 14.81
C MET A 1 15.46 -14.70 13.50
N ALA A 2 15.13 -15.31 12.40
CA ALA A 2 15.35 -14.72 11.08
C ALA A 2 14.02 -14.26 10.49
N LEU A 3 13.72 -12.97 10.58
CA LEU A 3 12.62 -12.34 9.90
C LEU A 3 13.16 -11.71 8.64
N ARG A 4 12.56 -12.06 7.50
CA ARG A 4 12.95 -11.49 6.22
C ARG A 4 11.99 -10.39 5.84
N LEU A 5 12.53 -9.23 5.46
CA LEU A 5 11.77 -8.11 4.94
C LEU A 5 12.02 -8.00 3.45
N ARG A 6 10.95 -7.84 2.71
CA ARG A 6 10.99 -7.72 1.25
C ARG A 6 10.19 -6.50 0.85
N TYR A 7 10.76 -5.63 0.04
CA TYR A 7 10.06 -4.46 -0.46
C TYR A 7 8.81 -4.88 -1.23
N HIS A 8 7.68 -4.29 -0.91
CA HIS A 8 6.42 -4.56 -1.59
C HIS A 8 6.00 -3.39 -2.46
N HIS A 9 5.85 -2.22 -1.88
CA HIS A 9 5.45 -1.05 -2.65
C HIS A 9 5.75 0.25 -1.91
N LEU A 10 5.71 1.36 -2.67
CA LEU A 10 5.73 2.71 -2.16
C LEU A 10 4.33 3.30 -2.39
N GLY A 11 3.60 3.59 -1.33
CA GLY A 11 2.29 4.21 -1.39
C GLY A 11 2.43 5.73 -1.41
N ILE A 12 1.81 6.38 -2.41
CA ILE A 12 1.84 7.84 -2.54
C ILE A 12 0.41 8.36 -2.50
N PRO A 13 0.01 9.07 -1.43
CA PRO A 13 -1.32 9.67 -1.37
C PRO A 13 -1.49 10.76 -2.41
N THR A 14 -2.66 10.82 -3.02
CA THR A 14 -3.01 11.86 -3.97
C THR A 14 -4.49 12.16 -3.90
N THR A 15 -4.88 13.38 -4.28
CA THR A 15 -6.28 13.76 -4.44
C THR A 15 -6.71 13.72 -5.90
N GLU A 16 -5.77 13.47 -6.81
CA GLU A 16 -6.05 13.45 -8.23
C GLU A 16 -6.48 12.06 -8.69
N GLU A 17 -7.19 12.00 -9.81
CA GLU A 17 -7.52 10.74 -10.45
C GLU A 17 -6.31 10.17 -11.16
N PHE A 18 -6.24 8.86 -11.23
CA PHE A 18 -5.17 8.14 -11.93
C PHE A 18 -5.75 6.96 -12.70
N SER A 19 -5.06 6.57 -13.76
CA SER A 19 -5.48 5.45 -14.60
C SER A 19 -5.22 4.11 -13.91
N GLY A 20 -5.98 3.09 -14.31
CA GLY A 20 -5.81 1.75 -13.75
C GLY A 20 -6.22 1.66 -12.29
N SER A 21 -7.17 2.50 -11.88
CA SER A 21 -7.60 2.56 -10.48
C SER A 21 -8.54 1.40 -10.12
N LEU A 22 -8.44 0.95 -8.88
CA LEU A 22 -9.33 -0.02 -8.26
C LEU A 22 -9.87 0.57 -6.97
N TYR A 23 -11.19 0.65 -6.84
CA TYR A 23 -11.82 1.10 -5.61
C TYR A 23 -11.97 -0.04 -4.62
N LEU A 24 -11.60 0.18 -3.38
CA LEU A 24 -11.71 -0.77 -2.27
C LEU A 24 -12.76 -0.26 -1.29
N PRO A 25 -14.04 -0.65 -1.45
CA PRO A 25 -15.12 -0.08 -0.65
C PRO A 25 -15.01 -0.36 0.85
N ALA A 26 -14.47 -1.51 1.22
CA ALA A 26 -14.29 -1.86 2.62
C ALA A 26 -13.27 -0.96 3.31
N LEU A 27 -12.33 -0.38 2.57
CA LEU A 27 -11.27 0.48 3.08
C LEU A 27 -11.51 1.95 2.78
N LYS A 28 -12.54 2.29 1.99
CA LYS A 28 -12.87 3.65 1.58
C LYS A 28 -11.69 4.33 0.88
N MET A 29 -11.09 3.63 -0.07
CA MET A 29 -9.94 4.14 -0.81
C MET A 29 -9.88 3.59 -2.22
N THR A 30 -9.18 4.32 -3.09
CA THR A 30 -8.88 3.92 -4.46
C THR A 30 -7.38 3.77 -4.61
N VAL A 31 -6.94 2.70 -5.23
CA VAL A 31 -5.51 2.41 -5.40
C VAL A 31 -5.19 2.09 -6.85
N SER A 32 -3.93 2.32 -7.24
CA SER A 32 -3.40 1.82 -8.49
C SER A 32 -2.68 0.49 -8.25
N ASP A 33 -2.35 -0.21 -9.33
CA ASP A 33 -1.60 -1.45 -9.24
C ASP A 33 -0.11 -1.14 -9.02
N HIS A 34 0.42 -1.56 -7.87
CA HIS A 34 1.83 -1.36 -7.55
C HIS A 34 2.77 -2.13 -8.50
N MET A 35 2.25 -3.12 -9.21
CA MET A 35 3.02 -3.88 -10.19
C MET A 35 3.05 -3.22 -11.56
N ALA A 36 2.33 -2.11 -11.75
CA ALA A 36 2.33 -1.38 -13.01
C ALA A 36 3.64 -0.63 -13.27
N THR A 37 4.49 -0.47 -12.26
CA THR A 37 5.81 0.12 -12.42
C THR A 37 6.88 -0.83 -11.87
N PRO A 38 8.13 -0.75 -12.38
CA PRO A 38 9.21 -1.59 -11.85
C PRO A 38 9.63 -1.20 -10.41
N TYR A 39 9.18 -0.05 -9.92
CA TYR A 39 9.53 0.47 -8.60
C TYR A 39 8.47 0.16 -7.54
N GLY A 40 7.37 -0.48 -7.92
CA GLY A 40 6.29 -0.80 -7.00
C GLY A 40 5.55 0.43 -6.50
N ILE A 41 5.42 1.47 -7.32
CA ILE A 41 4.70 2.70 -6.93
C ILE A 41 3.20 2.45 -7.00
N GLN A 42 2.51 2.77 -5.91
CA GLN A 42 1.07 2.65 -5.80
C GLN A 42 0.48 4.01 -5.42
N TRP A 43 -0.32 4.58 -6.32
CA TRP A 43 -1.07 5.80 -6.03
C TRP A 43 -2.27 5.43 -5.16
N MET A 44 -2.57 6.26 -4.17
CA MET A 44 -3.63 6.00 -3.21
C MET A 44 -4.46 7.26 -3.03
N ARG A 45 -5.78 7.15 -3.22
CA ARG A 45 -6.72 8.23 -2.96
C ARG A 45 -7.70 7.77 -1.90
N PHE A 46 -7.71 8.47 -0.77
CA PHE A 46 -8.55 8.12 0.36
C PHE A 46 -9.84 8.93 0.32
N ASP A 47 -10.97 8.25 0.55
CA ASP A 47 -12.25 8.93 0.73
C ASP A 47 -12.23 9.75 2.03
N ASP A 48 -13.08 10.79 2.10
CA ASP A 48 -13.14 11.65 3.29
C ASP A 48 -13.51 10.88 4.55
N ASP A 49 -14.30 9.82 4.42
CA ASP A 49 -14.73 8.98 5.54
C ASP A 49 -13.83 7.77 5.77
N CYS A 50 -12.68 7.69 5.12
CA CYS A 50 -11.70 6.65 5.37
C CYS A 50 -11.13 6.80 6.78
N THR A 51 -11.11 5.70 7.53
CA THR A 51 -10.72 5.72 8.95
C THR A 51 -9.22 5.48 9.17
N PHE A 52 -8.43 5.42 8.11
CA PHE A 52 -6.98 5.28 8.25
C PHE A 52 -6.39 6.50 8.98
N PRO A 53 -5.26 6.32 9.69
CA PRO A 53 -4.59 7.45 10.34
C PRO A 53 -4.25 8.57 9.36
N GLU A 54 -4.34 9.82 9.83
CA GLU A 54 -4.08 10.99 8.98
C GLU A 54 -2.69 10.97 8.34
N LEU A 55 -1.68 10.48 9.04
CA LEU A 55 -0.34 10.39 8.47
C LEU A 55 -0.28 9.46 7.28
N VAL A 56 -1.02 8.35 7.30
CA VAL A 56 -1.09 7.42 6.17
C VAL A 56 -1.77 8.08 4.97
N LYS A 57 -2.78 8.92 5.23
CA LYS A 57 -3.52 9.60 4.18
C LYS A 57 -2.77 10.75 3.52
N ARG A 58 -1.76 11.30 4.19
CA ARG A 58 -1.09 12.53 3.73
C ARG A 58 0.35 12.33 3.30
N LEU A 59 1.03 11.32 3.84
CA LEU A 59 2.45 11.10 3.60
C LEU A 59 2.70 9.83 2.79
N PRO A 60 3.68 9.85 1.87
CA PRO A 60 4.14 8.62 1.24
C PRO A 60 4.63 7.63 2.29
N HIS A 61 4.45 6.35 2.01
CA HIS A 61 4.93 5.31 2.92
C HIS A 61 5.51 4.14 2.11
N VAL A 62 6.51 3.49 2.72
CA VAL A 62 7.11 2.28 2.16
C VAL A 62 6.51 1.08 2.88
N ALA A 63 6.02 0.12 2.12
CA ALA A 63 5.47 -1.12 2.66
C ALA A 63 6.42 -2.28 2.39
N PHE A 64 6.64 -3.10 3.40
CA PHE A 64 7.44 -4.31 3.30
C PHE A 64 6.57 -5.52 3.57
N GLU A 65 6.83 -6.58 2.84
CA GLU A 65 6.29 -7.89 3.13
C GLU A 65 7.23 -8.59 4.09
N ALA A 66 6.68 -9.10 5.20
CA ALA A 66 7.47 -9.81 6.19
C ALA A 66 7.21 -11.30 6.07
N THR A 67 8.28 -12.08 5.99
CA THR A 67 8.18 -13.54 5.93
C THR A 67 9.08 -14.17 6.97
N THR A 68 8.64 -15.31 7.51
CA THR A 68 9.46 -16.14 8.37
C THR A 68 9.88 -17.40 7.63
N PRO A 69 11.07 -17.95 7.90
CA PRO A 69 11.45 -19.24 7.34
C PRO A 69 10.43 -20.33 7.73
N PRO A 70 10.16 -21.31 6.85
CA PRO A 70 9.13 -22.32 7.10
C PRO A 70 9.30 -23.08 8.42
N PHE A 71 10.52 -23.29 8.85
CA PHE A 71 10.80 -24.01 10.10
C PHE A 71 10.43 -23.21 11.36
N LEU A 72 10.15 -21.90 11.22
CA LEU A 72 9.66 -21.04 12.31
C LEU A 72 8.14 -20.85 12.25
N SER A 73 7.50 -21.29 11.21
CA SER A 73 6.06 -21.23 11.08
C SER A 73 5.42 -22.33 11.93
N SER A 74 4.41 -21.98 12.64
CA SER A 74 3.68 -22.96 13.45
C SER A 74 2.28 -23.17 12.90
#